data_3263e2d624f4a0a3abb2f42c855216db
#
_entry.id   3263e2d624f4a0a3abb2f42c855216db
#
_cell.length_a   1.000
_cell.length_b   1.000
_cell.length_c   1.000
_cell.angle_alpha   90.00
_cell.angle_beta   90.00
_cell.angle_gamma   90.00
#
_symmetry.space_group_name_H-M   'P 1'
#
loop_
_entity.id
_entity.type
_entity.pdbx_description
1 polymer ?
#
loop_
_entity_poly.entity_id
_entity_poly.type
_entity_poly.pdbx_seq_one_letter_code
_entity_poly.pdbx_strand_id
1 'polypeptide(L)'
;KAVLKEVTDAGGEVITFVDEIHTLVGAGGAEGAMDAGNMLKPMLARGELRMIGATTLDEYRKHVEKDAALERRFQQVLVGEPTVEATIAILRGLKERYEVHHGVRIQDTALVSAAVLSQRYLTSRFLPDKAIDLVDEAASKLRIEIDSMPTEIDVVERRILQLDIERVALEKETDAASRERLAAIAEELGGLRARSGEMKRHWEAERQAIAAIRAVKEELEQARLQVERESDLTKAAEIRYGRI
;
A
#
# COMPACT_ATOMS: atom_id res chain seq x y z
N LYS A 1 -29.10 10.49 -8.72
CA LYS A 1 -30.33 11.25 -8.37
C LYS A 1 -30.69 11.09 -6.91
N ALA A 2 -30.77 9.88 -6.33
CA ALA A 2 -31.09 9.67 -4.93
C ALA A 2 -30.10 10.38 -3.98
N VAL A 3 -28.81 10.15 -4.13
CA VAL A 3 -27.75 10.79 -3.32
C VAL A 3 -27.82 12.33 -3.39
N LEU A 4 -27.99 12.91 -4.58
CA LEU A 4 -28.10 14.36 -4.72
C LEU A 4 -29.32 14.91 -3.98
N LYS A 5 -30.43 14.19 -3.97
CA LYS A 5 -31.62 14.58 -3.22
C LYS A 5 -31.35 14.58 -1.71
N GLU A 6 -30.74 13.53 -1.18
CA GLU A 6 -30.36 13.46 0.25
C GLU A 6 -29.42 14.59 0.66
N VAL A 7 -28.41 14.91 -0.18
CA VAL A 7 -27.48 16.02 0.07
C VAL A 7 -28.22 17.38 0.06
N THR A 8 -29.19 17.56 -0.85
CA THR A 8 -29.99 18.79 -0.91
C THR A 8 -30.92 18.90 0.31
N ASP A 9 -31.58 17.80 0.68
CA ASP A 9 -32.48 17.76 1.82
C ASP A 9 -31.74 18.00 3.17
N ALA A 10 -30.41 17.78 3.22
CA ALA A 10 -29.56 18.11 4.36
C ALA A 10 -29.28 19.64 4.52
N GLY A 11 -29.84 20.48 3.69
CA GLY A 11 -29.82 21.93 3.90
C GLY A 11 -28.44 22.60 3.93
N GLY A 12 -27.44 22.01 3.28
CA GLY A 12 -26.08 22.55 3.20
C GLY A 12 -25.14 22.11 4.34
N GLU A 13 -25.55 21.17 5.20
CA GLU A 13 -24.67 20.55 6.20
C GLU A 13 -23.66 19.58 5.58
N VAL A 14 -23.97 19.06 4.37
CA VAL A 14 -23.12 18.10 3.66
C VAL A 14 -22.29 18.84 2.60
N ILE A 15 -20.97 18.61 2.64
CA ILE A 15 -20.04 19.04 1.59
C ILE A 15 -19.72 17.83 0.72
N THR A 16 -20.02 17.93 -0.57
CA THR A 16 -19.74 16.86 -1.53
C THR A 16 -18.36 17.06 -2.14
N PHE A 17 -17.50 16.06 -2.06
CA PHE A 17 -16.23 16.04 -2.80
C PHE A 17 -16.40 15.24 -4.09
N VAL A 18 -15.93 15.78 -5.19
CA VAL A 18 -15.93 15.14 -6.51
C VAL A 18 -14.53 15.20 -7.09
N ASP A 19 -13.90 14.02 -7.18
CA ASP A 19 -12.65 13.89 -7.90
C ASP A 19 -12.89 13.88 -9.41
N GLU A 20 -11.92 14.37 -10.17
CA GLU A 20 -12.00 14.49 -11.64
C GLU A 20 -13.29 15.18 -12.12
N ILE A 21 -13.65 16.31 -11.50
CA ILE A 21 -14.91 17.03 -11.80
C ILE A 21 -15.09 17.33 -13.29
N HIS A 22 -14.01 17.41 -14.06
CA HIS A 22 -14.03 17.58 -15.51
C HIS A 22 -14.78 16.45 -16.23
N THR A 23 -14.84 15.25 -15.67
CA THR A 23 -15.59 14.12 -16.24
C THR A 23 -17.10 14.37 -16.23
N LEU A 24 -17.59 15.12 -15.25
CA LEU A 24 -19.00 15.50 -15.17
C LEU A 24 -19.36 16.66 -16.11
N VAL A 25 -18.37 17.45 -16.54
CA VAL A 25 -18.55 18.68 -17.32
C VAL A 25 -18.25 18.47 -18.80
N GLY A 26 -17.19 17.69 -19.10
CA GLY A 26 -16.60 17.62 -20.45
C GLY A 26 -17.10 16.48 -21.33
N ALA A 27 -17.86 15.55 -20.78
CA ALA A 27 -18.28 14.33 -21.49
C ALA A 27 -19.48 14.60 -22.44
N GLY A 28 -19.32 15.55 -23.34
CA GLY A 28 -20.30 15.82 -24.42
C GLY A 28 -20.51 14.68 -25.42
N GLY A 29 -20.01 13.46 -25.14
CA GLY A 29 -20.11 12.29 -26.02
C GLY A 29 -20.73 11.04 -25.41
N ALA A 30 -20.90 10.98 -24.10
CA ALA A 30 -21.53 9.83 -23.42
C ALA A 30 -22.87 10.24 -22.81
N GLU A 31 -23.94 9.58 -23.15
CA GLU A 31 -25.32 9.92 -22.73
C GLU A 31 -25.51 10.09 -21.21
N GLY A 32 -24.71 9.44 -20.37
CA GLY A 32 -24.82 9.51 -18.91
C GLY A 32 -24.13 10.71 -18.26
N ALA A 33 -23.07 11.27 -18.84
CA ALA A 33 -22.29 12.35 -18.25
C ALA A 33 -22.90 13.74 -18.53
N MET A 34 -23.58 13.90 -19.66
CA MET A 34 -24.34 15.11 -19.98
C MET A 34 -25.50 15.35 -19.00
N ASP A 35 -26.10 14.27 -18.49
CA ASP A 35 -27.22 14.34 -17.52
C ASP A 35 -26.72 14.81 -16.13
N ALA A 36 -25.55 14.37 -15.68
CA ALA A 36 -24.99 14.75 -14.37
C ALA A 36 -24.63 16.24 -14.30
N GLY A 37 -23.91 16.77 -15.29
CA GLY A 37 -23.53 18.19 -15.34
C GLY A 37 -24.75 19.12 -15.38
N ASN A 38 -25.75 18.78 -16.18
CA ASN A 38 -26.98 19.55 -16.28
C ASN A 38 -27.83 19.52 -15.01
N MET A 39 -27.72 18.46 -14.20
CA MET A 39 -28.38 18.38 -12.90
C MET A 39 -27.68 19.19 -11.82
N LEU A 40 -26.35 19.21 -11.82
CA LEU A 40 -25.55 19.91 -10.80
C LEU A 40 -25.61 21.45 -10.98
N LYS A 41 -25.56 21.95 -12.19
CA LYS A 41 -25.56 23.40 -12.49
C LYS A 41 -26.70 24.20 -11.83
N PRO A 42 -27.97 23.77 -11.89
CA PRO A 42 -29.04 24.46 -11.20
C PRO A 42 -28.93 24.44 -9.68
N MET A 43 -28.48 23.29 -9.11
CA MET A 43 -28.36 23.12 -7.66
C MET A 43 -27.22 24.00 -7.09
N LEU A 44 -26.07 24.05 -7.80
CA LEU A 44 -24.98 24.98 -7.49
C LEU A 44 -25.42 26.43 -7.63
N ALA A 45 -26.28 26.75 -8.62
CA ALA A 45 -26.79 28.11 -8.84
C ALA A 45 -27.66 28.61 -7.69
N ARG A 46 -28.44 27.71 -7.10
CA ARG A 46 -29.32 28.06 -5.96
C ARG A 46 -28.63 27.94 -4.61
N GLY A 47 -27.35 27.52 -4.56
CA GLY A 47 -26.62 27.29 -3.31
C GLY A 47 -27.11 26.07 -2.51
N GLU A 48 -27.90 25.21 -3.14
CA GLU A 48 -28.45 23.98 -2.54
C GLU A 48 -27.37 22.89 -2.37
N LEU A 49 -26.25 22.99 -3.12
CA LEU A 49 -25.17 22.04 -3.12
C LEU A 49 -23.85 22.74 -2.79
N ARG A 50 -23.18 22.28 -1.73
CA ARG A 50 -21.80 22.67 -1.42
C ARG A 50 -20.86 21.59 -1.95
N MET A 51 -19.93 21.99 -2.82
CA MET A 51 -19.11 21.04 -3.53
C MET A 51 -17.65 21.48 -3.56
N ILE A 52 -16.75 20.52 -3.40
CA ILE A 52 -15.32 20.65 -3.68
C ILE A 52 -15.05 19.74 -4.89
N GLY A 53 -14.55 20.33 -5.97
CA GLY A 53 -14.14 19.58 -7.17
C GLY A 53 -12.63 19.57 -7.30
N ALA A 54 -12.04 18.41 -7.51
CA ALA A 54 -10.62 18.27 -7.86
C ALA A 54 -10.45 17.99 -9.35
N THR A 55 -9.42 18.57 -9.96
CA THR A 55 -9.06 18.32 -11.37
C THR A 55 -7.63 18.76 -11.63
N THR A 56 -7.06 18.40 -12.78
CA THR A 56 -5.77 18.92 -13.24
C THR A 56 -5.92 20.30 -13.89
N LEU A 57 -4.83 21.07 -13.95
CA LEU A 57 -4.83 22.38 -14.61
C LEU A 57 -5.22 22.30 -16.09
N ASP A 58 -4.76 21.26 -16.78
CA ASP A 58 -5.05 21.10 -18.20
C ASP A 58 -6.50 20.73 -18.45
N GLU A 59 -7.09 19.85 -17.65
CA GLU A 59 -8.50 19.49 -17.76
C GLU A 59 -9.41 20.62 -17.28
N TYR A 60 -8.97 21.40 -16.28
CA TYR A 60 -9.68 22.63 -15.89
C TYR A 60 -9.81 23.59 -17.07
N ARG A 61 -8.70 23.91 -17.75
CA ARG A 61 -8.68 24.81 -18.93
C ARG A 61 -9.52 24.28 -20.09
N LYS A 62 -9.51 22.99 -20.33
CA LYS A 62 -10.25 22.36 -21.41
C LYS A 62 -11.77 22.35 -21.18
N HIS A 63 -12.19 22.06 -19.96
CA HIS A 63 -13.57 21.72 -19.66
C HIS A 63 -14.27 22.70 -18.73
N VAL A 64 -13.67 23.07 -17.59
CA VAL A 64 -14.35 23.87 -16.56
C VAL A 64 -14.31 25.36 -16.89
N GLU A 65 -13.16 25.90 -17.31
CA GLU A 65 -12.97 27.30 -17.66
C GLU A 65 -13.85 27.74 -18.86
N LYS A 66 -14.12 26.82 -19.79
CA LYS A 66 -15.00 27.10 -20.94
C LYS A 66 -16.48 27.10 -20.59
N ASP A 67 -16.86 26.59 -19.46
CA ASP A 67 -18.24 26.58 -19.00
C ASP A 67 -18.50 27.74 -18.02
N ALA A 68 -18.90 28.88 -18.54
CA ALA A 68 -19.17 30.10 -17.76
C ALA A 68 -20.16 29.90 -16.61
N ALA A 69 -20.99 28.86 -16.66
CA ALA A 69 -21.93 28.54 -15.59
C ALA A 69 -21.24 27.87 -14.40
N LEU A 70 -20.17 27.11 -14.62
CA LEU A 70 -19.37 26.46 -13.56
C LEU A 70 -18.26 27.38 -13.07
N GLU A 71 -17.54 28.04 -13.95
CA GLU A 71 -16.47 28.96 -13.61
C GLU A 71 -16.89 30.00 -12.56
N ARG A 72 -18.07 30.57 -12.70
CA ARG A 72 -18.59 31.57 -11.75
C ARG A 72 -19.04 31.03 -10.41
N ARG A 73 -19.08 29.70 -10.25
CA ARG A 73 -19.58 29.03 -9.04
C ARG A 73 -18.52 28.30 -8.23
N PHE A 74 -17.34 28.19 -8.80
CA PHE A 74 -16.20 27.58 -8.11
C PHE A 74 -15.08 28.58 -7.87
N GLN A 75 -14.65 28.70 -6.62
CA GLN A 75 -13.42 29.41 -6.30
C GLN A 75 -12.24 28.48 -6.57
N GLN A 76 -11.33 28.92 -7.41
CA GLN A 76 -10.11 28.17 -7.70
C GLN A 76 -9.17 28.18 -6.50
N VAL A 77 -8.65 27.01 -6.15
CA VAL A 77 -7.60 26.81 -5.15
C VAL A 77 -6.49 26.00 -5.79
N LEU A 78 -5.36 26.66 -6.06
CA LEU A 78 -4.19 25.98 -6.63
C LEU A 78 -3.48 25.17 -5.54
N VAL A 79 -3.37 23.86 -5.76
CA VAL A 79 -2.59 22.95 -4.93
C VAL A 79 -1.27 22.68 -5.66
N GLY A 80 -0.17 23.29 -5.19
CA GLY A 80 1.15 23.12 -5.75
C GLY A 80 1.87 21.89 -5.20
N GLU A 81 2.96 21.49 -5.88
CA GLU A 81 3.86 20.44 -5.40
C GLU A 81 4.48 20.84 -4.05
N PRO A 82 4.44 20.00 -3.01
CA PRO A 82 5.06 20.29 -1.72
C PRO A 82 6.60 20.30 -1.83
N THR A 83 7.23 21.03 -0.90
CA THR A 83 8.71 20.98 -0.78
C THR A 83 9.19 19.62 -0.26
N VAL A 84 10.48 19.35 -0.34
CA VAL A 84 11.09 18.13 0.22
C VAL A 84 10.80 18.02 1.71
N GLU A 85 10.93 19.13 2.45
CA GLU A 85 10.67 19.20 3.90
C GLU A 85 9.20 18.91 4.23
N ALA A 86 8.28 19.48 3.46
CA ALA A 86 6.84 19.21 3.60
C ALA A 86 6.52 17.74 3.27
N THR A 87 7.16 17.19 2.25
CA THR A 87 7.03 15.76 1.88
C THR A 87 7.53 14.84 2.99
N ILE A 88 8.66 15.14 3.62
CA ILE A 88 9.15 14.38 4.79
C ILE A 88 8.12 14.37 5.92
N ALA A 89 7.48 15.52 6.19
CA ALA A 89 6.43 15.60 7.19
C ALA A 89 5.21 14.73 6.83
N ILE A 90 4.80 14.73 5.56
CA ILE A 90 3.73 13.87 5.05
C ILE A 90 4.09 12.39 5.22
N LEU A 91 5.31 11.99 4.80
CA LEU A 91 5.78 10.60 4.93
C LEU A 91 5.83 10.14 6.39
N ARG A 92 6.23 11.02 7.33
CA ARG A 92 6.19 10.73 8.77
C ARG A 92 4.77 10.47 9.26
N GLY A 93 3.79 11.24 8.77
CA GLY A 93 2.38 11.03 9.07
C GLY A 93 1.81 9.72 8.52
N LEU A 94 2.35 9.23 7.41
CA LEU A 94 1.93 7.98 6.77
C LEU A 94 2.71 6.75 7.28
N LYS A 95 3.85 6.95 7.93
CA LYS A 95 4.80 5.92 8.33
C LYS A 95 4.14 4.73 9.03
N GLU A 96 3.35 4.98 10.08
CA GLU A 96 2.74 3.92 10.89
C GLU A 96 1.82 3.04 10.05
N ARG A 97 1.04 3.63 9.14
CA ARG A 97 0.15 2.89 8.23
C ARG A 97 0.91 1.98 7.27
N TYR A 98 2.03 2.46 6.71
CA TYR A 98 2.89 1.65 5.85
C TYR A 98 3.61 0.55 6.61
N GLU A 99 4.09 0.83 7.84
CA GLU A 99 4.69 -0.19 8.71
C GLU A 99 3.71 -1.32 9.04
N VAL A 100 2.45 -0.99 9.31
CA VAL A 100 1.38 -1.97 9.57
C VAL A 100 1.06 -2.76 8.30
N HIS A 101 0.86 -2.06 7.17
CA HIS A 101 0.46 -2.68 5.90
C HIS A 101 1.51 -3.68 5.38
N HIS A 102 2.78 -3.29 5.39
CA HIS A 102 3.87 -4.13 4.90
C HIS A 102 4.46 -5.07 5.96
N GLY A 103 4.19 -4.82 7.25
CA GLY A 103 4.75 -5.60 8.35
C GLY A 103 6.25 -5.38 8.53
N VAL A 104 6.78 -4.22 8.11
CA VAL A 104 8.19 -3.84 8.21
C VAL A 104 8.36 -2.59 9.04
N ARG A 105 9.56 -2.36 9.60
CA ARG A 105 9.90 -1.13 10.30
C ARG A 105 10.57 -0.15 9.34
N ILE A 106 10.06 1.07 9.28
CA ILE A 106 10.59 2.14 8.42
C ILE A 106 11.38 3.14 9.30
N GLN A 107 12.66 3.30 9.02
CA GLN A 107 13.48 4.28 9.73
C GLN A 107 13.21 5.70 9.21
N ASP A 108 13.34 6.72 10.07
CA ASP A 108 13.15 8.12 9.67
C ASP A 108 14.14 8.55 8.57
N THR A 109 15.37 8.06 8.64
CA THR A 109 16.38 8.28 7.60
C THR A 109 15.98 7.76 6.24
N ALA A 110 15.21 6.66 6.17
CA ALA A 110 14.67 6.13 4.92
C ALA A 110 13.62 7.07 4.31
N LEU A 111 12.75 7.68 5.13
CA LEU A 111 11.78 8.67 4.67
C LEU A 111 12.45 9.92 4.11
N VAL A 112 13.48 10.42 4.81
CA VAL A 112 14.28 11.55 4.34
C VAL A 112 14.96 11.20 3.01
N SER A 113 15.56 10.02 2.92
CA SER A 113 16.20 9.55 1.68
C SER A 113 15.20 9.40 0.54
N ALA A 114 14.01 8.86 0.80
CA ALA A 114 12.96 8.71 -0.20
C ALA A 114 12.52 10.06 -0.78
N ALA A 115 12.30 11.08 0.06
CA ALA A 115 11.94 12.41 -0.39
C ALA A 115 13.06 13.07 -1.22
N VAL A 116 14.30 13.02 -0.74
CA VAL A 116 15.46 13.64 -1.42
C VAL A 116 15.79 12.93 -2.74
N LEU A 117 15.88 11.59 -2.72
CA LEU A 117 16.26 10.81 -3.91
C LEU A 117 15.16 10.82 -4.97
N SER A 118 13.89 10.72 -4.58
CA SER A 118 12.79 10.83 -5.55
C SER A 118 12.77 12.20 -6.21
N GLN A 119 12.99 13.30 -5.46
CA GLN A 119 13.07 14.64 -6.03
C GLN A 119 14.23 14.79 -7.01
N ARG A 120 15.36 14.18 -6.70
CA ARG A 120 16.56 14.28 -7.53
C ARG A 120 16.53 13.42 -8.79
N TYR A 121 16.00 12.21 -8.70
CA TYR A 121 16.14 11.20 -9.76
C TYR A 121 14.84 10.86 -10.49
N LEU A 122 13.67 11.10 -9.87
CA LEU A 122 12.36 10.84 -10.48
C LEU A 122 11.76 12.14 -11.01
N THR A 123 12.01 12.44 -12.26
CA THR A 123 11.60 13.71 -12.91
C THR A 123 10.21 13.65 -13.55
N SER A 124 9.67 12.44 -13.77
CA SER A 124 8.40 12.23 -14.45
C SER A 124 7.16 12.28 -13.55
N ARG A 125 7.37 12.40 -12.24
CA ARG A 125 6.30 12.44 -11.22
C ARG A 125 6.56 13.58 -10.22
N PHE A 126 5.53 13.95 -9.48
CA PHE A 126 5.57 15.04 -8.50
C PHE A 126 5.63 14.51 -7.06
N LEU A 127 6.15 15.33 -6.15
CA LEU A 127 6.01 15.11 -4.72
C LEU A 127 4.55 15.40 -4.31
N PRO A 128 3.99 14.72 -3.30
CA PRO A 128 4.64 13.68 -2.47
C PRO A 128 4.62 12.28 -3.09
N ASP A 129 3.85 12.04 -4.15
CA ASP A 129 3.53 10.71 -4.69
C ASP A 129 4.77 9.88 -5.02
N LYS A 130 5.74 10.46 -5.75
CA LYS A 130 6.97 9.75 -6.10
C LYS A 130 7.80 9.30 -4.89
N ALA A 131 7.72 10.01 -3.77
CA ALA A 131 8.39 9.63 -2.54
C ALA A 131 7.60 8.55 -1.77
N ILE A 132 6.28 8.63 -1.80
CA ILE A 132 5.38 7.61 -1.26
C ILE A 132 5.57 6.29 -2.01
N ASP A 133 5.53 6.30 -3.34
CA ASP A 133 5.76 5.12 -4.19
C ASP A 133 7.10 4.46 -3.87
N LEU A 134 8.16 5.26 -3.67
CA LEU A 134 9.48 4.73 -3.36
C LEU A 134 9.53 4.03 -2.00
N VAL A 135 8.83 4.57 -0.99
CA VAL A 135 8.70 3.94 0.33
C VAL A 135 7.87 2.65 0.23
N ASP A 136 6.77 2.69 -0.50
CA ASP A 136 5.87 1.57 -0.69
C ASP A 136 6.57 0.40 -1.38
N GLU A 137 7.26 0.66 -2.48
CA GLU A 137 8.00 -0.35 -3.23
C GLU A 137 9.16 -0.94 -2.42
N ALA A 138 9.92 -0.11 -1.71
CA ALA A 138 11.01 -0.57 -0.85
C ALA A 138 10.50 -1.45 0.30
N ALA A 139 9.39 -1.07 0.92
CA ALA A 139 8.75 -1.84 1.98
C ALA A 139 8.17 -3.17 1.46
N SER A 140 7.55 -3.16 0.28
CA SER A 140 7.06 -4.35 -0.41
C SER A 140 8.19 -5.34 -0.72
N LYS A 141 9.32 -4.83 -1.21
CA LYS A 141 10.51 -5.66 -1.50
C LYS A 141 11.06 -6.32 -0.24
N LEU A 142 11.22 -5.55 0.84
CA LEU A 142 11.66 -6.09 2.14
C LEU A 142 10.70 -7.16 2.65
N ARG A 143 9.41 -6.96 2.50
CA ARG A 143 8.41 -7.96 2.87
C ARG A 143 8.58 -9.26 2.08
N ILE A 144 8.77 -9.16 0.76
CA ILE A 144 9.01 -10.34 -0.09
C ILE A 144 10.29 -11.06 0.36
N GLU A 145 11.35 -10.33 0.72
CA GLU A 145 12.60 -10.90 1.23
C GLU A 145 12.38 -11.63 2.56
N ILE A 146 11.60 -11.06 3.49
CA ILE A 146 11.25 -11.68 4.79
C ILE A 146 10.41 -12.95 4.59
N ASP A 147 9.45 -12.91 3.67
CA ASP A 147 8.56 -14.05 3.40
C ASP A 147 9.23 -15.14 2.55
N SER A 148 10.34 -14.82 1.88
CA SER A 148 11.07 -15.74 1.03
C SER A 148 12.04 -16.60 1.84
N MET A 149 12.26 -17.82 1.38
CA MET A 149 13.25 -18.72 2.01
C MET A 149 14.67 -18.15 1.83
N PRO A 150 15.48 -18.05 2.91
CA PRO A 150 16.86 -17.59 2.84
C PRO A 150 17.71 -18.38 1.84
N THR A 151 18.58 -17.68 1.13
CA THR A 151 19.45 -18.27 0.11
C THR A 151 20.34 -19.40 0.68
N GLU A 152 20.73 -19.28 1.95
CA GLU A 152 21.53 -20.28 2.65
C GLU A 152 20.78 -21.62 2.75
N ILE A 153 19.47 -21.60 2.98
CA ILE A 153 18.64 -22.81 3.03
C ILE A 153 18.49 -23.37 1.62
N ASP A 154 18.24 -22.52 0.62
CA ASP A 154 18.09 -22.95 -0.78
C ASP A 154 19.36 -23.66 -1.29
N VAL A 155 20.54 -23.14 -0.97
CA VAL A 155 21.83 -23.78 -1.33
C VAL A 155 21.94 -25.19 -0.73
N VAL A 156 21.59 -25.34 0.56
CA VAL A 156 21.62 -26.66 1.22
C VAL A 156 20.60 -27.62 0.60
N GLU A 157 19.39 -27.14 0.34
CA GLU A 157 18.33 -27.94 -0.28
C GLU A 157 18.71 -28.41 -1.70
N ARG A 158 19.30 -27.54 -2.50
CA ARG A 158 19.81 -27.92 -3.83
C ARG A 158 20.89 -28.97 -3.76
N ARG A 159 21.77 -28.87 -2.77
CA ARG A 159 22.81 -29.90 -2.55
C ARG A 159 22.19 -31.24 -2.14
N ILE A 160 21.19 -31.21 -1.26
CA ILE A 160 20.44 -32.42 -0.87
C ILE A 160 19.80 -33.06 -2.11
N LEU A 161 19.13 -32.24 -2.95
CA LEU A 161 18.51 -32.75 -4.18
C LEU A 161 19.51 -33.38 -5.15
N GLN A 162 20.69 -32.74 -5.33
CA GLN A 162 21.76 -33.30 -6.17
C GLN A 162 22.23 -34.66 -5.66
N LEU A 163 22.46 -34.78 -4.34
CA LEU A 163 22.90 -36.04 -3.74
C LEU A 163 21.80 -37.09 -3.76
N ASP A 164 20.54 -36.75 -3.60
CA ASP A 164 19.43 -37.68 -3.74
C ASP A 164 19.30 -38.21 -5.17
N ILE A 165 19.52 -37.40 -6.19
CA ILE A 165 19.55 -37.82 -7.60
C ILE A 165 20.74 -38.78 -7.83
N GLU A 166 21.93 -38.42 -7.33
CA GLU A 166 23.14 -39.28 -7.44
C GLU A 166 22.92 -40.62 -6.73
N ARG A 167 22.33 -40.60 -5.53
CA ARG A 167 21.98 -41.81 -4.78
C ARG A 167 21.09 -42.75 -5.58
N VAL A 168 19.99 -42.24 -6.13
CA VAL A 168 19.02 -43.04 -6.92
C VAL A 168 19.69 -43.64 -8.19
N ALA A 169 20.64 -42.92 -8.78
CA ALA A 169 21.40 -43.46 -9.92
C ALA A 169 22.33 -44.61 -9.50
N LEU A 170 23.09 -44.43 -8.41
CA LEU A 170 24.05 -45.41 -7.91
C LEU A 170 23.40 -46.63 -7.25
N GLU A 171 22.17 -46.52 -6.73
CA GLU A 171 21.42 -47.68 -6.20
C GLU A 171 21.17 -48.79 -7.24
N LYS A 172 21.29 -48.48 -8.53
CA LYS A 172 21.13 -49.44 -9.64
C LYS A 172 22.43 -50.15 -9.98
N GLU A 173 23.57 -49.68 -9.47
CA GLU A 173 24.88 -50.22 -9.73
C GLU A 173 25.27 -51.22 -8.64
N THR A 174 26.09 -52.23 -8.98
CA THR A 174 26.44 -53.32 -8.07
C THR A 174 27.93 -53.39 -7.72
N ASP A 175 28.74 -52.51 -8.32
CA ASP A 175 30.19 -52.47 -8.13
C ASP A 175 30.59 -51.92 -6.73
N ALA A 176 31.83 -52.18 -6.32
CA ALA A 176 32.34 -51.83 -4.99
C ALA A 176 32.48 -50.30 -4.83
N ALA A 177 32.88 -49.57 -5.90
CA ALA A 177 33.06 -48.12 -5.85
C ALA A 177 31.71 -47.39 -5.67
N SER A 178 30.67 -47.89 -6.36
CA SER A 178 29.30 -47.35 -6.21
C SER A 178 28.75 -47.54 -4.80
N ARG A 179 29.05 -48.69 -4.14
CA ARG A 179 28.64 -48.92 -2.74
C ARG A 179 29.36 -47.98 -1.75
N GLU A 180 30.66 -47.79 -1.95
CA GLU A 180 31.44 -46.85 -1.12
C GLU A 180 30.92 -45.42 -1.27
N ARG A 181 30.63 -44.98 -2.51
CA ARG A 181 30.05 -43.68 -2.79
C ARG A 181 28.66 -43.52 -2.19
N LEU A 182 27.82 -44.56 -2.25
CA LEU A 182 26.49 -44.55 -1.60
C LEU A 182 26.59 -44.36 -0.08
N ALA A 183 27.57 -45.01 0.58
CA ALA A 183 27.79 -44.84 2.00
C ALA A 183 28.18 -43.37 2.34
N ALA A 184 29.11 -42.80 1.57
CA ALA A 184 29.51 -41.40 1.72
C ALA A 184 28.34 -40.41 1.48
N ILE A 185 27.53 -40.65 0.44
CA ILE A 185 26.33 -39.84 0.17
C ILE A 185 25.32 -39.94 1.32
N ALA A 186 25.10 -41.12 1.89
CA ALA A 186 24.16 -41.29 2.99
C ALA A 186 24.59 -40.49 4.24
N GLU A 187 25.90 -40.46 4.55
CA GLU A 187 26.46 -39.66 5.64
C GLU A 187 26.30 -38.16 5.37
N GLU A 188 26.71 -37.70 4.16
CA GLU A 188 26.57 -36.28 3.73
C GLU A 188 25.10 -35.82 3.75
N LEU A 189 24.19 -36.64 3.23
CA LEU A 189 22.75 -36.38 3.27
C LEU A 189 22.20 -36.27 4.69
N GLY A 190 22.67 -37.18 5.60
CA GLY A 190 22.29 -37.12 7.01
C GLY A 190 22.65 -35.79 7.66
N GLY A 191 23.88 -35.34 7.45
CA GLY A 191 24.37 -34.06 7.97
C GLY A 191 23.63 -32.84 7.36
N LEU A 192 23.47 -32.82 6.03
CA LEU A 192 22.81 -31.73 5.34
C LEU A 192 21.32 -31.62 5.70
N ARG A 193 20.61 -32.74 5.82
CA ARG A 193 19.20 -32.76 6.22
C ARG A 193 18.99 -32.27 7.65
N ALA A 194 19.89 -32.68 8.58
CA ALA A 194 19.85 -32.19 9.95
C ALA A 194 20.04 -30.66 9.98
N ARG A 195 21.05 -30.14 9.26
CA ARG A 195 21.35 -28.72 9.15
C ARG A 195 20.21 -27.95 8.49
N SER A 196 19.68 -28.43 7.37
CA SER A 196 18.52 -27.81 6.71
C SER A 196 17.31 -27.77 7.63
N GLY A 197 17.03 -28.86 8.36
CA GLY A 197 15.93 -28.93 9.32
C GLY A 197 16.08 -27.94 10.48
N GLU A 198 17.29 -27.69 10.97
CA GLU A 198 17.56 -26.66 11.99
C GLU A 198 17.35 -25.24 11.45
N MET A 199 17.94 -24.96 10.29
CA MET A 199 17.81 -23.64 9.65
C MET A 199 16.34 -23.31 9.31
N LYS A 200 15.59 -24.28 8.78
CA LYS A 200 14.16 -24.12 8.49
C LYS A 200 13.34 -23.84 9.75
N ARG A 201 13.60 -24.56 10.84
CA ARG A 201 12.89 -24.30 12.13
C ARG A 201 13.19 -22.93 12.67
N HIS A 202 14.43 -22.46 12.59
CA HIS A 202 14.81 -21.12 13.02
C HIS A 202 14.10 -20.05 12.18
N TRP A 203 14.18 -20.15 10.85
CA TRP A 203 13.50 -19.25 9.93
C TRP A 203 11.98 -19.23 10.14
N GLU A 204 11.36 -20.39 10.33
CA GLU A 204 9.92 -20.49 10.55
C GLU A 204 9.49 -19.86 11.89
N ALA A 205 10.29 -20.01 12.93
CA ALA A 205 10.06 -19.36 14.22
C ALA A 205 10.18 -17.82 14.12
N GLU A 206 11.18 -17.31 13.41
CA GLU A 206 11.34 -15.88 13.16
C GLU A 206 10.15 -15.33 12.35
N ARG A 207 9.76 -16.02 11.29
CA ARG A 207 8.60 -15.65 10.46
C ARG A 207 7.31 -15.63 11.26
N GLN A 208 7.08 -16.61 12.13
CA GLN A 208 5.90 -16.65 13.01
C GLN A 208 5.91 -15.50 14.02
N ALA A 209 7.07 -15.17 14.60
CA ALA A 209 7.19 -14.03 15.50
C ALA A 209 6.88 -12.69 14.82
N ILE A 210 7.39 -12.48 13.60
CA ILE A 210 7.11 -11.29 12.78
C ILE A 210 5.61 -11.22 12.45
N ALA A 211 5.00 -12.34 12.06
CA ALA A 211 3.57 -12.41 11.75
C ALA A 211 2.69 -12.09 12.98
N ALA A 212 3.07 -12.56 14.16
CA ALA A 212 2.37 -12.27 15.41
C ALA A 212 2.44 -10.75 15.77
N ILE A 213 3.63 -10.15 15.64
CA ILE A 213 3.80 -8.70 15.88
C ILE A 213 2.93 -7.89 14.90
N ARG A 214 2.89 -8.32 13.63
CA ARG A 214 2.07 -7.67 12.62
C ARG A 214 0.59 -7.75 12.95
N ALA A 215 0.08 -8.93 13.32
CA ALA A 215 -1.32 -9.11 13.68
C ALA A 215 -1.74 -8.18 14.84
N VAL A 216 -0.91 -8.06 15.88
CA VAL A 216 -1.17 -7.15 17.01
C VAL A 216 -1.17 -5.68 16.56
N LYS A 217 -0.26 -5.28 15.67
CA LYS A 217 -0.24 -3.91 15.12
C LYS A 217 -1.48 -3.61 14.27
N GLU A 218 -1.92 -4.55 13.45
CA GLU A 218 -3.15 -4.43 12.65
C GLU A 218 -4.38 -4.29 13.53
N GLU A 219 -4.49 -5.08 14.60
CA GLU A 219 -5.58 -4.97 15.59
C GLU A 219 -5.57 -3.61 16.29
N LEU A 220 -4.41 -3.13 16.69
CA LEU A 220 -4.24 -1.83 17.33
C LEU A 220 -4.68 -0.68 16.41
N GLU A 221 -4.27 -0.71 15.14
CA GLU A 221 -4.66 0.31 14.18
C GLU A 221 -6.17 0.27 13.88
N GLN A 222 -6.75 -0.92 13.77
CA GLN A 222 -8.20 -1.07 13.64
C GLN A 222 -8.95 -0.52 14.86
N ALA A 223 -8.46 -0.77 16.07
CA ALA A 223 -9.06 -0.23 17.28
C ALA A 223 -8.97 1.30 17.33
N ARG A 224 -7.84 1.90 16.90
CA ARG A 224 -7.69 3.36 16.80
C ARG A 224 -8.68 3.96 15.81
N LEU A 225 -8.81 3.36 14.61
CA LEU A 225 -9.77 3.81 13.60
C LEU A 225 -11.23 3.68 14.09
N GLN A 226 -11.53 2.67 14.90
CA GLN A 226 -12.85 2.54 15.53
C GLN A 226 -13.11 3.67 16.52
N VAL A 227 -12.12 4.03 17.34
CA VAL A 227 -12.23 5.17 18.29
C VAL A 227 -12.48 6.48 17.53
N GLU A 228 -11.78 6.72 16.43
CA GLU A 228 -11.95 7.95 15.62
C GLU A 228 -13.33 8.05 14.96
N ARG A 229 -13.94 6.92 14.61
CA ARG A 229 -15.26 6.86 13.97
C ARG A 229 -16.43 6.81 14.94
N GLU A 230 -16.16 6.46 16.20
CA GLU A 230 -17.21 6.33 17.20
C GLU A 230 -17.65 7.71 17.71
N SER A 231 -18.91 8.03 17.50
CA SER A 231 -19.53 9.29 17.95
C SER A 231 -19.93 9.28 19.43
N ASP A 232 -20.07 8.09 20.02
CA ASP A 232 -20.38 7.93 21.43
C ASP A 232 -19.07 7.94 22.26
N LEU A 233 -18.87 9.01 23.02
CA LEU A 233 -17.68 9.22 23.83
C LEU A 233 -17.44 8.10 24.87
N THR A 234 -18.51 7.48 25.38
CA THR A 234 -18.40 6.39 26.36
C THR A 234 -17.84 5.14 25.69
N LYS A 235 -18.36 4.75 24.54
CA LYS A 235 -17.86 3.62 23.76
C LYS A 235 -16.45 3.86 23.21
N ALA A 236 -16.16 5.07 22.76
CA ALA A 236 -14.82 5.45 22.34
C ALA A 236 -13.81 5.31 23.48
N ALA A 237 -14.19 5.69 24.71
CA ALA A 237 -13.35 5.51 25.89
C ALA A 237 -13.15 4.03 26.27
N GLU A 238 -14.19 3.20 26.19
CA GLU A 238 -14.10 1.75 26.43
C GLU A 238 -13.13 1.07 25.44
N ILE A 239 -13.19 1.42 24.17
CA ILE A 239 -12.25 0.88 23.17
C ILE A 239 -10.83 1.36 23.47
N ARG A 240 -10.66 2.66 23.75
CA ARG A 240 -9.35 3.27 23.97
C ARG A 240 -8.64 2.76 25.23
N TYR A 241 -9.36 2.53 26.32
CA TYR A 241 -8.78 2.11 27.60
C TYR A 241 -8.94 0.62 27.89
N GLY A 242 -9.74 -0.10 27.10
CA GLY A 242 -9.95 -1.53 27.28
C GLY A 242 -9.29 -2.41 26.21
N ARG A 243 -8.95 -1.86 25.03
CA ARG A 243 -8.34 -2.60 23.89
C ARG A 243 -6.99 -2.05 23.41
N ILE A 244 -6.72 -0.79 23.64
CA ILE A 244 -5.46 -0.11 23.31
C ILE A 244 -4.61 0.03 24.56
#